data_62aec525eeb7ba4a8da8f26c17e55ea2
#
_entry.id   62aec525eeb7ba4a8da8f26c17e55ea2
#
_cell.length_a   1.000
_cell.length_b   1.000
_cell.length_c   1.000
_cell.angle_alpha   90.00
_cell.angle_beta   90.00
_cell.angle_gamma   90.00
#
_symmetry.space_group_name_H-M   'P 1'
#
loop_
_entity.id
_entity.type
_entity.pdbx_description
1 polymer ?
#
loop_
_entity_poly.entity_id
_entity_poly.type
_entity_poly.pdbx_seq_one_letter_code
_entity_poly.pdbx_strand_id
1 'polypeptide(L)'
;MVALVLGVSMSMVQGWGCVTHRGDQVVMGMALTMTAAGLTVVLGTAWFGQGGQTPPVGDGARLTGWFTDAAQSVQAWPSIGSLIGPVIGLGLLGHNALVYAALALVAAVWFVLFRTRLGLRLSAAGENPLMVDAAGLSVKGLRYRALALNGLLSGLAGTYLVLALNANFIPH
;
A
#
# COMPACT_ATOMS: atom_id res chain seq x y z
N MET A 1 6.19 -5.71 9.17
CA MET A 1 7.47 -4.96 9.10
C MET A 1 8.28 -5.31 7.85
N VAL A 2 8.55 -6.57 7.55
CA VAL A 2 9.34 -7.00 6.36
C VAL A 2 8.74 -6.46 5.06
N ALA A 3 7.42 -6.55 4.87
CA ALA A 3 6.75 -6.06 3.66
C ALA A 3 6.91 -4.54 3.44
N LEU A 4 6.94 -3.75 4.52
CA LEU A 4 7.19 -2.31 4.43
C LEU A 4 8.61 -2.01 3.96
N VAL A 5 9.58 -2.73 4.53
CA VAL A 5 11.00 -2.58 4.15
C VAL A 5 11.20 -2.98 2.68
N LEU A 6 10.60 -4.09 2.25
CA LEU A 6 10.65 -4.54 0.86
C LEU A 6 9.97 -3.55 -0.08
N GLY A 7 8.79 -3.01 0.27
CA GLY A 7 8.10 -2.00 -0.53
C GLY A 7 8.94 -0.74 -0.71
N VAL A 8 9.55 -0.25 0.37
CA VAL A 8 10.44 0.92 0.31
C VAL A 8 11.71 0.62 -0.48
N SER A 9 12.34 -0.56 -0.30
CA SER A 9 13.56 -0.92 -1.03
C SER A 9 13.32 -1.00 -2.54
N MET A 10 12.23 -1.63 -2.97
CA MET A 10 11.84 -1.70 -4.40
C MET A 10 11.57 -0.31 -4.97
N SER A 11 10.86 0.54 -4.22
CA SER A 11 10.61 1.93 -4.62
C SER A 11 11.91 2.75 -4.72
N MET A 12 12.89 2.51 -3.84
CA MET A 12 14.20 3.16 -3.92
C MET A 12 15.02 2.70 -5.12
N VAL A 13 14.98 1.40 -5.46
CA VAL A 13 15.62 0.87 -6.67
C VAL A 13 15.03 1.52 -7.92
N GLN A 14 13.71 1.65 -7.99
CA GLN A 14 13.04 2.39 -9.08
C GLN A 14 13.49 3.85 -9.14
N GLY A 15 13.58 4.51 -7.98
CA GLY A 15 14.07 5.88 -7.88
C GLY A 15 15.51 6.03 -8.35
N TRP A 16 16.36 5.09 -8.01
CA TRP A 16 17.76 5.10 -8.47
C TRP A 16 17.85 5.02 -10.00
N GLY A 17 17.09 4.14 -10.63
CA GLY A 17 17.05 4.03 -12.10
C GLY A 17 16.42 5.24 -12.78
N CYS A 18 15.26 5.71 -12.32
CA CYS A 18 14.51 6.77 -13.01
C CYS A 18 14.98 8.19 -12.63
N VAL A 19 15.31 8.44 -11.35
CA VAL A 19 15.65 9.79 -10.88
C VAL A 19 17.14 10.07 -11.04
N THR A 20 18.01 9.11 -10.72
CA THR A 20 19.47 9.30 -10.77
C THR A 20 19.99 9.08 -12.18
N HIS A 21 19.64 7.98 -12.83
CA HIS A 21 20.13 7.62 -14.15
C HIS A 21 19.24 8.13 -15.30
N ARG A 22 18.13 8.80 -15.00
CA ARG A 22 17.18 9.32 -16.00
C ARG A 22 16.66 8.23 -16.96
N GLY A 23 16.58 6.99 -16.48
CA GLY A 23 16.04 5.87 -17.24
C GLY A 23 14.55 6.03 -17.52
N ASP A 24 14.07 5.35 -18.57
CA ASP A 24 12.66 5.31 -18.89
C ASP A 24 11.86 4.65 -17.74
N GLN A 25 10.84 5.36 -17.28
CA GLN A 25 10.06 4.97 -16.13
C GLN A 25 9.21 3.72 -16.40
N VAL A 26 8.74 3.56 -17.64
CA VAL A 26 7.92 2.40 -18.07
C VAL A 26 8.78 1.14 -18.11
N VAL A 27 9.96 1.23 -18.73
CA VAL A 27 10.90 0.11 -18.83
C VAL A 27 11.36 -0.34 -17.43
N MET A 28 11.72 0.61 -16.56
CA MET A 28 12.10 0.29 -15.18
C MET A 28 10.95 -0.33 -14.38
N GLY A 29 9.72 0.13 -14.58
CA GLY A 29 8.54 -0.45 -13.93
C GLY A 29 8.31 -1.89 -14.36
N MET A 30 8.37 -2.19 -15.66
CA MET A 30 8.24 -3.56 -16.18
C MET A 30 9.37 -4.47 -15.68
N ALA A 31 10.61 -4.01 -15.71
CA ALA A 31 11.76 -4.77 -15.24
C ALA A 31 11.63 -5.12 -13.75
N LEU A 32 11.20 -4.17 -12.90
CA LEU A 32 10.96 -4.41 -11.48
C LEU A 32 9.84 -5.42 -11.24
N THR A 33 8.74 -5.31 -11.99
CA THR A 33 7.61 -6.23 -11.86
C THR A 33 8.02 -7.66 -12.20
N MET A 34 8.73 -7.85 -13.32
CA MET A 34 9.23 -9.17 -13.74
C MET A 34 10.26 -9.72 -12.74
N THR A 35 11.16 -8.87 -12.26
CA THR A 35 12.16 -9.27 -11.25
C THR A 35 11.48 -9.66 -9.93
N ALA A 36 10.50 -8.90 -9.47
CA ALA A 36 9.75 -9.21 -8.26
C ALA A 36 8.99 -10.54 -8.39
N ALA A 37 8.32 -10.77 -9.52
CA ALA A 37 7.61 -12.01 -9.79
C ALA A 37 8.57 -13.21 -9.81
N GLY A 38 9.68 -13.12 -10.54
CA GLY A 38 10.69 -14.19 -10.59
C GLY A 38 11.33 -14.46 -9.22
N LEU A 39 11.69 -13.40 -8.50
CA LEU A 39 12.28 -13.52 -7.16
C LEU A 39 11.31 -14.18 -6.16
N THR A 40 10.02 -13.86 -6.26
CA THR A 40 8.99 -14.45 -5.40
C THR A 40 8.88 -15.96 -5.60
N VAL A 41 8.91 -16.43 -6.85
CA VAL A 41 8.86 -17.86 -7.18
C VAL A 41 10.11 -18.57 -6.67
N VAL A 42 11.30 -17.99 -6.90
CA VAL A 42 12.58 -18.58 -6.47
C VAL A 42 12.66 -18.66 -4.94
N LEU A 43 12.32 -17.61 -4.24
CA LEU A 43 12.31 -17.59 -2.77
C LEU A 43 11.23 -18.52 -2.19
N GLY A 44 10.05 -18.58 -2.82
CA GLY A 44 8.98 -19.48 -2.42
C GLY A 44 9.42 -20.94 -2.52
N THR A 45 10.08 -21.30 -3.61
CA THR A 45 10.61 -22.66 -3.81
C THR A 45 11.75 -22.97 -2.83
N ALA A 46 12.66 -22.01 -2.61
CA ALA A 46 13.82 -22.20 -1.74
C ALA A 46 13.44 -22.34 -0.26
N TRP A 47 12.43 -21.60 0.21
CA TRP A 47 12.07 -21.58 1.64
C TRP A 47 10.92 -22.52 2.00
N PHE A 48 9.94 -22.68 1.10
CA PHE A 48 8.73 -23.46 1.37
C PHE A 48 8.66 -24.77 0.57
N GLY A 49 9.58 -25.01 -0.38
CA GLY A 49 9.57 -26.19 -1.25
C GLY A 49 8.37 -26.23 -2.22
N GLN A 50 7.61 -25.14 -2.33
CA GLN A 50 6.41 -25.03 -3.15
C GLN A 50 6.58 -23.86 -4.13
N GLY A 51 6.67 -24.15 -5.41
CA GLY A 51 6.89 -23.14 -6.45
C GLY A 51 5.64 -22.34 -6.87
N GLY A 52 4.47 -22.68 -6.35
CA GLY A 52 3.20 -22.10 -6.80
C GLY A 52 2.40 -21.35 -5.74
N GLN A 53 2.70 -21.56 -4.46
CA GLN A 53 1.97 -20.88 -3.37
C GLN A 53 2.73 -21.00 -2.05
N THR A 54 2.49 -20.08 -1.13
CA THR A 54 2.97 -20.20 0.25
C THR A 54 2.00 -21.04 1.09
N PRO A 55 2.44 -21.68 2.18
CA PRO A 55 1.55 -22.31 3.13
C PRO A 55 0.47 -21.33 3.62
N PRO A 56 -0.76 -21.79 3.87
CA PRO A 56 -1.82 -20.93 4.36
C PRO A 56 -1.43 -20.30 5.69
N VAL A 57 -1.74 -19.02 5.85
CA VAL A 57 -1.55 -18.30 7.11
C VAL A 57 -2.49 -18.91 8.16
N GLY A 58 -1.95 -19.32 9.30
CA GLY A 58 -2.74 -19.89 10.40
C GLY A 58 -3.85 -18.95 10.87
N ASP A 59 -4.97 -19.52 11.30
CA ASP A 59 -6.18 -18.76 11.66
C ASP A 59 -5.95 -17.69 12.73
N GLY A 60 -4.97 -17.86 13.61
CA GLY A 60 -4.59 -16.87 14.63
C GLY A 60 -3.86 -15.63 14.09
N ALA A 61 -3.36 -15.66 12.85
CA ALA A 61 -2.69 -14.53 12.20
C ALA A 61 -3.59 -13.83 11.16
N ARG A 62 -4.80 -14.35 10.93
CA ARG A 62 -5.80 -13.72 10.08
C ARG A 62 -6.42 -12.52 10.79
N LEU A 63 -6.53 -11.42 10.10
CA LEU A 63 -7.24 -10.25 10.59
C LEU A 63 -8.75 -10.44 10.39
N THR A 64 -9.42 -10.91 11.44
CA THR A 64 -10.88 -10.95 11.49
C THR A 64 -11.44 -9.55 11.74
N GLY A 65 -12.70 -9.31 11.37
CA GLY A 65 -13.34 -8.01 11.56
C GLY A 65 -13.38 -7.60 13.03
N TRP A 66 -12.95 -6.39 13.32
CA TRP A 66 -12.80 -5.88 14.70
C TRP A 66 -14.15 -5.53 15.36
N PHE A 67 -15.14 -5.19 14.54
CA PHE A 67 -16.46 -4.78 15.00
C PHE A 67 -17.58 -5.71 14.50
N THR A 68 -17.30 -7.01 14.33
CA THR A 68 -18.30 -7.98 13.86
C THR A 68 -19.52 -8.05 14.80
N ASP A 69 -19.30 -7.99 16.11
CA ASP A 69 -20.37 -8.03 17.09
C ASP A 69 -21.22 -6.76 17.07
N ALA A 70 -20.58 -5.59 16.88
CA ALA A 70 -21.28 -4.31 16.72
C ALA A 70 -22.05 -4.27 15.37
N ALA A 71 -21.52 -4.83 14.32
CA ALA A 71 -22.17 -4.92 13.02
C ALA A 71 -23.42 -5.82 13.09
N GLN A 72 -23.36 -6.93 13.83
CA GLN A 72 -24.49 -7.83 14.06
C GLN A 72 -25.57 -7.17 14.92
N SER A 73 -25.21 -6.44 15.95
CA SER A 73 -26.16 -5.75 16.83
C SER A 73 -26.94 -4.63 16.10
N VAL A 74 -26.30 -3.92 15.15
CA VAL A 74 -26.95 -2.90 14.31
C VAL A 74 -27.93 -3.55 13.31
N GLN A 75 -27.59 -4.73 12.79
CA GLN A 75 -28.49 -5.48 11.90
C GLN A 75 -29.72 -6.04 12.63
N ALA A 76 -29.61 -6.30 13.93
CA ALA A 76 -30.70 -6.83 14.75
C ALA A 76 -31.75 -5.78 15.16
N TRP A 77 -31.58 -4.50 14.82
CA TRP A 77 -32.54 -3.45 15.16
C TRP A 77 -33.79 -3.50 14.27
N PRO A 78 -35.01 -3.68 14.83
CA PRO A 78 -36.18 -4.03 14.07
C PRO A 78 -36.75 -2.93 13.17
N SER A 79 -36.47 -1.65 13.42
CA SER A 79 -37.06 -0.53 12.66
C SER A 79 -36.14 0.12 11.61
N ILE A 80 -34.83 0.06 11.81
CA ILE A 80 -33.83 0.73 10.99
C ILE A 80 -32.87 -0.29 10.35
N GLY A 81 -32.80 -1.50 10.93
CA GLY A 81 -31.90 -2.56 10.52
C GLY A 81 -32.13 -3.08 9.10
N SER A 82 -33.36 -3.04 8.58
CA SER A 82 -33.66 -3.56 7.24
C SER A 82 -33.18 -2.65 6.10
N LEU A 83 -33.13 -1.34 6.31
CA LEU A 83 -32.74 -0.36 5.29
C LEU A 83 -31.28 0.13 5.44
N ILE A 84 -30.85 0.40 6.65
CA ILE A 84 -29.56 1.01 6.96
C ILE A 84 -28.57 0.00 7.54
N GLY A 85 -29.07 -1.06 8.19
CA GLY A 85 -28.26 -2.12 8.79
C GLY A 85 -27.25 -2.75 7.84
N PRO A 86 -27.63 -3.15 6.61
CA PRO A 86 -26.67 -3.69 5.64
C PRO A 86 -25.60 -2.69 5.22
N VAL A 87 -25.98 -1.42 5.06
CA VAL A 87 -25.04 -0.35 4.63
C VAL A 87 -24.06 0.00 5.73
N ILE A 88 -24.52 0.18 6.96
CA ILE A 88 -23.66 0.54 8.09
C ILE A 88 -22.97 -0.70 8.66
N GLY A 89 -23.68 -1.80 8.83
CA GLY A 89 -23.15 -3.02 9.42
C GLY A 89 -22.12 -3.72 8.52
N LEU A 90 -22.44 -3.96 7.25
CA LEU A 90 -21.53 -4.58 6.29
C LEU A 90 -20.60 -3.58 5.64
N GLY A 91 -21.08 -2.37 5.33
CA GLY A 91 -20.31 -1.35 4.62
C GLY A 91 -19.31 -0.60 5.47
N LEU A 92 -19.59 -0.37 6.76
CA LEU A 92 -18.72 0.41 7.64
C LEU A 92 -18.14 -0.36 8.81
N LEU A 93 -18.91 -1.23 9.49
CA LEU A 93 -18.49 -1.88 10.72
C LEU A 93 -17.93 -3.30 10.53
N GLY A 94 -18.27 -4.00 9.44
CA GLY A 94 -17.87 -5.38 9.19
C GLY A 94 -16.45 -5.58 8.64
N HIS A 95 -15.61 -4.53 8.60
CA HIS A 95 -14.31 -4.57 7.97
C HIS A 95 -13.16 -4.83 8.96
N ASN A 96 -12.04 -5.31 8.43
CA ASN A 96 -10.81 -5.52 9.18
C ASN A 96 -10.20 -4.20 9.65
N ALA A 97 -9.44 -4.22 10.74
CA ALA A 97 -8.71 -3.06 11.25
C ALA A 97 -7.86 -2.34 10.19
N LEU A 98 -7.32 -3.08 9.20
CA LEU A 98 -6.55 -2.52 8.10
C LEU A 98 -7.38 -1.65 7.14
N VAL A 99 -8.68 -1.91 6.99
CA VAL A 99 -9.56 -1.06 6.17
C VAL A 99 -9.75 0.31 6.83
N TYR A 100 -9.93 0.34 8.16
CA TYR A 100 -10.00 1.61 8.90
C TYR A 100 -8.66 2.35 8.87
N ALA A 101 -7.55 1.62 8.97
CA ALA A 101 -6.22 2.19 8.78
C ALA A 101 -6.04 2.78 7.37
N ALA A 102 -6.55 2.12 6.33
CA ALA A 102 -6.51 2.63 4.96
C ALA A 102 -7.33 3.92 4.81
N LEU A 103 -8.53 4.01 5.40
CA LEU A 103 -9.33 5.24 5.41
C LEU A 103 -8.59 6.38 6.14
N ALA A 104 -7.98 6.09 7.28
CA ALA A 104 -7.15 7.05 8.00
C ALA A 104 -5.94 7.50 7.18
N LEU A 105 -5.31 6.57 6.43
CA LEU A 105 -4.20 6.88 5.52
C LEU A 105 -4.62 7.79 4.37
N VAL A 106 -5.82 7.60 3.80
CA VAL A 106 -6.35 8.50 2.76
C VAL A 106 -6.46 9.94 3.31
N ALA A 107 -7.03 10.10 4.51
CA ALA A 107 -7.11 11.40 5.15
C ALA A 107 -5.73 11.99 5.48
N ALA A 108 -4.79 11.16 5.94
CA ALA A 108 -3.43 11.57 6.23
C ALA A 108 -2.67 12.01 4.96
N VAL A 109 -2.78 11.26 3.87
CA VAL A 109 -2.16 11.62 2.58
C VAL A 109 -2.76 12.91 2.04
N TRP A 110 -4.09 13.05 2.10
CA TRP A 110 -4.76 14.30 1.73
C TRP A 110 -4.23 15.48 2.54
N PHE A 111 -4.14 15.33 3.86
CA PHE A 111 -3.61 16.37 4.75
C PHE A 111 -2.16 16.72 4.40
N VAL A 112 -1.29 15.72 4.20
CA VAL A 112 0.11 15.92 3.85
C VAL A 112 0.24 16.67 2.52
N LEU A 113 -0.53 16.28 1.49
CA LEU A 113 -0.45 16.89 0.16
C LEU A 113 -1.00 18.33 0.13
N PHE A 114 -2.15 18.58 0.77
CA PHE A 114 -2.83 19.86 0.64
C PHE A 114 -2.60 20.84 1.81
N ARG A 115 -2.14 20.34 2.96
CA ARG A 115 -1.98 21.16 4.17
C ARG A 115 -0.54 21.30 4.64
N THR A 116 0.42 20.61 4.04
CA THR A 116 1.83 20.69 4.48
C THR A 116 2.74 21.31 3.44
N ARG A 117 3.87 21.85 3.93
CA ARG A 117 4.94 22.41 3.07
C ARG A 117 5.57 21.34 2.17
N LEU A 118 5.50 20.06 2.56
CA LEU A 118 6.04 18.95 1.78
C LEU A 118 5.18 18.72 0.54
N GLY A 119 3.86 18.70 0.67
CA GLY A 119 2.93 18.57 -0.45
C GLY A 119 3.07 19.72 -1.45
N LEU A 120 3.11 20.97 -0.95
CA LEU A 120 3.32 22.13 -1.81
C LEU A 120 4.62 22.04 -2.63
N ARG A 121 5.74 21.61 -2.00
CA ARG A 121 7.01 21.42 -2.69
C ARG A 121 6.97 20.29 -3.71
N LEU A 122 6.26 19.21 -3.42
CA LEU A 122 6.08 18.09 -4.34
C LEU A 122 5.27 18.52 -5.57
N SER A 123 4.16 19.25 -5.38
CA SER A 123 3.35 19.78 -6.47
C SER A 123 4.16 20.76 -7.33
N ALA A 124 4.87 21.68 -6.72
CA ALA A 124 5.74 22.62 -7.44
C ALA A 124 6.85 21.91 -8.25
N ALA A 125 7.45 20.85 -7.70
CA ALA A 125 8.46 20.05 -8.40
C ALA A 125 7.87 19.22 -9.55
N GLY A 126 6.57 18.92 -9.52
CA GLY A 126 5.83 18.31 -10.63
C GLY A 126 5.52 19.27 -11.76
N GLU A 127 5.12 20.51 -11.43
CA GLU A 127 4.77 21.53 -12.43
C GLU A 127 6.00 22.14 -13.10
N ASN A 128 6.97 22.62 -12.30
CA ASN A 128 8.18 23.25 -12.83
C ASN A 128 9.41 22.92 -11.97
N PRO A 129 10.11 21.81 -12.29
CA PRO A 129 11.30 21.41 -11.55
C PRO A 129 12.45 22.40 -11.61
N LEU A 130 12.58 23.19 -12.70
CA LEU A 130 13.63 24.19 -12.83
C LEU A 130 13.46 25.36 -11.87
N MET A 131 12.22 25.79 -11.65
CA MET A 131 11.91 26.86 -10.69
C MET A 131 12.19 26.41 -9.25
N VAL A 132 11.89 25.15 -8.93
CA VAL A 132 12.15 24.58 -7.59
C VAL A 132 13.65 24.48 -7.32
N ASP A 133 14.43 24.11 -8.34
CA ASP A 133 15.90 24.05 -8.25
C ASP A 133 16.51 25.45 -8.11
N ALA A 134 16.01 26.43 -8.88
CA ALA A 134 16.39 27.83 -8.76
C ALA A 134 16.07 28.42 -7.37
N ALA A 135 15.02 27.94 -6.70
CA ALA A 135 14.68 28.29 -5.32
C ALA A 135 15.56 27.60 -4.26
N GLY A 136 16.60 26.85 -4.67
CA GLY A 136 17.54 26.16 -3.79
C GLY A 136 17.02 24.86 -3.18
N LEU A 137 15.92 24.30 -3.70
CA LEU A 137 15.37 23.03 -3.23
C LEU A 137 15.81 21.88 -4.15
N SER A 138 16.35 20.82 -3.56
CA SER A 138 16.74 19.63 -4.33
C SER A 138 15.53 18.88 -4.87
N VAL A 139 15.29 18.97 -6.19
CA VAL A 139 14.23 18.24 -6.89
C VAL A 139 14.43 16.72 -6.78
N LYS A 140 15.69 16.25 -6.86
CA LYS A 140 16.02 14.84 -6.68
C LYS A 140 15.60 14.34 -5.29
N GLY A 141 15.93 15.10 -4.24
CA GLY A 141 15.56 14.75 -2.87
C GLY A 141 14.03 14.70 -2.65
N LEU A 142 13.27 15.60 -3.28
CA LEU A 142 11.81 15.59 -3.23
C LEU A 142 11.23 14.35 -3.92
N ARG A 143 11.74 13.98 -5.09
CA ARG A 143 11.31 12.76 -5.80
C ARG A 143 11.59 11.49 -4.99
N TYR A 144 12.75 11.39 -4.34
CA TYR A 144 13.07 10.26 -3.48
C TYR A 144 12.15 10.17 -2.25
N ARG A 145 11.77 11.30 -1.64
CA ARG A 145 10.79 11.32 -0.54
C ARG A 145 9.41 10.85 -1.00
N ALA A 146 8.97 11.28 -2.18
CA ALA A 146 7.71 10.80 -2.77
C ALA A 146 7.74 9.28 -3.01
N LEU A 147 8.85 8.75 -3.54
CA LEU A 147 9.05 7.32 -3.77
C LEU A 147 9.09 6.53 -2.46
N ALA A 148 9.71 7.07 -1.40
CA ALA A 148 9.69 6.44 -0.08
C ALA A 148 8.26 6.29 0.47
N LEU A 149 7.46 7.37 0.38
CA LEU A 149 6.05 7.33 0.78
C LEU A 149 5.25 6.34 -0.06
N ASN A 150 5.45 6.32 -1.38
CA ASN A 150 4.81 5.36 -2.27
C ASN A 150 5.19 3.91 -1.90
N GLY A 151 6.47 3.64 -1.64
CA GLY A 151 6.95 2.32 -1.20
C GLY A 151 6.34 1.86 0.12
N LEU A 152 6.15 2.78 1.08
CA LEU A 152 5.46 2.49 2.34
C LEU A 152 3.99 2.11 2.10
N LEU A 153 3.27 2.90 1.30
CA LEU A 153 1.86 2.65 0.99
C LEU A 153 1.67 1.35 0.22
N SER A 154 2.53 1.06 -0.76
CA SER A 154 2.47 -0.19 -1.52
C SER A 154 2.80 -1.41 -0.66
N GLY A 155 3.77 -1.30 0.26
CA GLY A 155 4.08 -2.35 1.23
C GLY A 155 2.90 -2.63 2.19
N LEU A 156 2.17 -1.60 2.62
CA LEU A 156 0.93 -1.76 3.39
C LEU A 156 -0.16 -2.45 2.57
N ALA A 157 -0.36 -2.05 1.32
CA ALA A 157 -1.32 -2.67 0.42
C ALA A 157 -1.01 -4.16 0.20
N GLY A 158 0.26 -4.51 -0.04
CA GLY A 158 0.69 -5.92 -0.15
C GLY A 158 0.42 -6.72 1.12
N THR A 159 0.66 -6.13 2.29
CA THR A 159 0.34 -6.76 3.58
C THR A 159 -1.16 -7.03 3.72
N TYR A 160 -2.00 -6.07 3.30
CA TYR A 160 -3.45 -6.21 3.32
C TYR A 160 -3.93 -7.35 2.43
N LEU A 161 -3.42 -7.44 1.20
CA LEU A 161 -3.79 -8.50 0.26
C LEU A 161 -3.50 -9.90 0.83
N VAL A 162 -2.35 -10.09 1.46
CA VAL A 162 -1.95 -11.39 2.01
C VAL A 162 -2.70 -11.73 3.30
N LEU A 163 -2.86 -10.78 4.22
CA LEU A 163 -3.44 -11.07 5.55
C LEU A 163 -4.97 -11.01 5.59
N ALA A 164 -5.60 -10.21 4.72
CA ALA A 164 -7.03 -9.96 4.78
C ALA A 164 -7.84 -10.64 3.66
N LEU A 165 -7.32 -10.67 2.43
CA LEU A 165 -8.03 -11.24 1.30
C LEU A 165 -7.60 -12.67 0.97
N ASN A 166 -6.30 -12.92 0.86
CA ASN A 166 -5.76 -14.21 0.46
C ASN A 166 -4.99 -14.81 1.64
N ALA A 167 -5.49 -15.94 2.16
CA ALA A 167 -4.75 -16.69 3.16
C ALA A 167 -3.45 -17.30 2.63
N ASN A 168 -3.28 -17.31 1.30
CA ASN A 168 -2.13 -17.86 0.59
C ASN A 168 -1.65 -16.83 -0.42
N PHE A 169 -0.34 -16.75 -0.63
CA PHE A 169 0.23 -16.02 -1.74
C PHE A 169 0.39 -16.97 -2.93
N ILE A 170 -0.26 -16.66 -4.05
CA ILE A 170 -0.13 -17.37 -5.32
C ILE A 170 0.51 -16.41 -6.31
N PRO A 171 1.76 -16.62 -6.76
CA PRO A 171 2.38 -15.83 -7.81
C PRO A 171 1.67 -16.13 -9.14
N HIS A 172 1.29 -15.11 -9.86
CA HIS A 172 0.71 -15.18 -11.21
C HIS A 172 1.76 -14.88 -12.25
#